data_a72ef1e3b85f3c19b752080c474eb2dd
#
_entry.id   a72ef1e3b85f3c19b752080c474eb2dd
#
_cell.length_a   1.000
_cell.length_b   1.000
_cell.length_c   1.000
_cell.angle_alpha   90.00
_cell.angle_beta   90.00
_cell.angle_gamma   90.00
#
_symmetry.space_group_name_H-M   'P 1'
#
loop_
_entity.id
_entity.type
_entity.pdbx_description
1 polymer ?
#
loop_
_entity_poly.entity_id
_entity_poly.type
_entity_poly.pdbx_seq_one_letter_code
_entity_poly.pdbx_strand_id
1 'polypeptide(L)'
;NVLQATCYIEKGSIKDSVIVHGVIPRIREVAEKNRLEIVDMHAATSGMREHFPDKLHPDRVASLEMAKSAYRAMTGNSKEFQLQDFPGVKTKWRGYDKYDFEFNGRKANIVAPAKPLPGKPWIWRPAFFGAFPAVDIAMLALGYHVVHYDLAFLYGSPRSQELGTLFYNAM
;
A
#
# COMPACT_ATOMS: atom_id res chain seq x y z
N ASN A 1 10.87 19.95 -6.47
CA ASN A 1 11.44 19.92 -5.10
C ASN A 1 10.42 19.36 -4.10
N VAL A 2 10.91 18.61 -3.12
CA VAL A 2 10.08 18.03 -2.05
C VAL A 2 10.46 18.69 -0.73
N LEU A 3 9.48 19.22 -0.02
CA LEU A 3 9.68 19.70 1.35
C LEU A 3 9.73 18.50 2.30
N GLN A 4 10.61 18.56 3.28
CA GLN A 4 10.72 17.57 4.34
C GLN A 4 9.36 17.37 5.04
N ALA A 5 9.00 16.13 5.34
CA ALA A 5 7.84 15.86 6.18
C ALA A 5 7.97 16.48 7.57
N THR A 6 6.84 16.73 8.23
CA THR A 6 6.81 17.22 9.62
C THR A 6 7.60 16.29 10.54
N CYS A 7 8.32 16.88 11.47
CA CYS A 7 9.07 16.19 12.50
C CYS A 7 8.57 16.70 13.86
N TYR A 8 8.30 15.81 14.81
CA TYR A 8 7.78 16.16 16.14
C TYR A 8 8.86 16.09 17.23
N ILE A 9 10.13 16.15 16.82
CA ILE A 9 11.30 16.18 17.70
C ILE A 9 11.80 17.64 17.81
N GLU A 10 12.06 18.07 19.04
CA GLU A 10 12.71 19.36 19.34
C GLU A 10 14.04 19.21 20.09
N LYS A 11 14.58 17.97 20.15
CA LYS A 11 15.88 17.66 20.76
C LYS A 11 16.72 16.84 19.78
N GLY A 12 18.04 17.09 19.78
CA GLY A 12 18.96 16.40 18.90
C GLY A 12 19.28 17.18 17.63
N SER A 13 19.75 16.48 16.60
CA SER A 13 20.19 17.06 15.32
C SER A 13 19.05 17.41 14.37
N ILE A 14 17.89 16.72 14.49
CA ILE A 14 16.71 16.94 13.66
C ILE A 14 15.63 17.57 14.54
N LYS A 15 15.17 18.78 14.16
CA LYS A 15 14.14 19.54 14.88
C LYS A 15 13.17 20.14 13.88
N ASP A 16 11.87 20.11 14.19
CA ASP A 16 10.84 20.70 13.33
C ASP A 16 11.03 22.21 13.17
N SER A 17 11.38 22.91 14.24
CA SER A 17 11.70 24.34 14.20
C SER A 17 12.82 24.68 13.21
N VAL A 18 13.84 23.85 13.10
CA VAL A 18 14.93 24.03 12.12
C VAL A 18 14.44 23.73 10.71
N ILE A 19 13.56 22.74 10.53
CA ILE A 19 12.95 22.44 9.24
C ILE A 19 12.11 23.63 8.78
N VAL A 20 11.21 24.13 9.62
CA VAL A 20 10.27 25.19 9.28
C VAL A 20 10.98 26.53 9.02
N HIS A 21 11.90 26.92 9.89
CA HIS A 21 12.54 28.24 9.83
C HIS A 21 13.87 28.26 9.08
N GLY A 22 14.50 27.13 8.87
CA GLY A 22 15.80 27.02 8.19
C GLY A 22 15.71 26.33 6.82
N VAL A 23 15.23 25.09 6.77
CA VAL A 23 15.32 24.24 5.59
C VAL A 23 14.25 24.63 4.55
N ILE A 24 12.99 24.70 4.95
CA ILE A 24 11.85 24.97 4.04
C ILE A 24 12.02 26.31 3.31
N PRO A 25 12.38 27.44 3.96
CA PRO A 25 12.60 28.70 3.25
C PRO A 25 13.68 28.59 2.17
N ARG A 26 14.76 27.85 2.42
CA ARG A 26 15.83 27.65 1.44
C ARG A 26 15.39 26.79 0.27
N ILE A 27 14.61 25.75 0.50
CA ILE A 27 14.03 24.95 -0.59
C ILE A 27 13.11 25.83 -1.46
N ARG A 28 12.28 26.68 -0.86
CA ARG A 28 11.40 27.61 -1.58
C ARG A 28 12.19 28.61 -2.43
N GLU A 29 13.24 29.21 -1.87
CA GLU A 29 14.13 30.12 -2.59
C GLU A 29 14.78 29.44 -3.82
N VAL A 30 15.30 28.22 -3.65
CA VAL A 30 15.89 27.44 -4.74
C VAL A 30 14.85 27.05 -5.79
N ALA A 31 13.66 26.66 -5.37
CA ALA A 31 12.58 26.31 -6.28
C ALA A 31 12.13 27.50 -7.12
N GLU A 32 11.92 28.66 -6.51
CA GLU A 32 11.55 29.90 -7.20
C GLU A 32 12.62 30.32 -8.22
N LYS A 33 13.88 30.39 -7.80
CA LYS A 33 14.99 30.73 -8.67
C LYS A 33 15.11 29.83 -9.89
N ASN A 34 14.78 28.55 -9.77
CA ASN A 34 14.90 27.56 -10.84
C ASN A 34 13.55 27.22 -11.50
N ARG A 35 12.46 27.93 -11.16
CA ARG A 35 11.10 27.69 -11.67
C ARG A 35 10.66 26.24 -11.49
N LEU A 36 10.92 25.66 -10.31
CA LEU A 36 10.57 24.30 -9.97
C LEU A 36 9.34 24.26 -9.09
N GLU A 37 8.45 23.33 -9.35
CA GLU A 37 7.31 23.04 -8.48
C GLU A 37 7.76 22.44 -7.15
N ILE A 38 6.93 22.62 -6.11
CA ILE A 38 7.17 22.12 -4.77
C ILE A 38 6.08 21.12 -4.40
N VAL A 39 6.49 19.95 -3.92
CA VAL A 39 5.62 19.00 -3.24
C VAL A 39 5.74 19.23 -1.74
N ASP A 40 4.67 19.72 -1.12
CA ASP A 40 4.67 20.10 0.30
C ASP A 40 4.29 18.91 1.20
N MET A 41 5.29 18.09 1.55
CA MET A 41 5.13 16.98 2.47
C MET A 41 4.97 17.45 3.93
N HIS A 42 5.49 18.64 4.27
CA HIS A 42 5.35 19.21 5.61
C HIS A 42 3.88 19.56 5.87
N ALA A 43 3.25 20.27 4.94
CA ALA A 43 1.82 20.57 5.05
C ALA A 43 0.97 19.30 5.06
N ALA A 44 1.32 18.31 4.22
CA ALA A 44 0.59 17.04 4.12
C ALA A 44 0.59 16.22 5.42
N THR A 45 1.62 16.37 6.26
CA THR A 45 1.77 15.62 7.52
C THR A 45 1.61 16.48 8.77
N SER A 46 1.27 17.76 8.61
CA SER A 46 1.01 18.67 9.73
C SER A 46 -0.22 18.21 10.52
N GLY A 47 -0.10 18.14 11.84
CA GLY A 47 -1.19 17.70 12.73
C GLY A 47 -1.32 16.18 12.88
N MET A 48 -0.45 15.37 12.23
CA MET A 48 -0.51 13.89 12.26
C MET A 48 0.45 13.29 13.30
N ARG A 49 0.59 13.92 14.46
CA ARG A 49 1.59 13.54 15.48
C ARG A 49 1.52 12.07 15.92
N GLU A 50 0.31 11.53 16.04
CA GLU A 50 0.05 10.13 16.41
C GLU A 50 0.56 9.12 15.38
N HIS A 51 0.75 9.56 14.13
CA HIS A 51 1.27 8.77 13.02
C HIS A 51 2.78 8.86 12.84
N PHE A 52 3.49 9.36 13.87
CA PHE A 52 4.95 9.43 13.97
C PHE A 52 5.40 8.76 15.27
N PRO A 53 5.47 7.40 15.32
CA PRO A 53 5.71 6.64 16.56
C PRO A 53 7.00 7.05 17.29
N ASP A 54 8.06 7.34 16.55
CA ASP A 54 9.34 7.81 17.07
C ASP A 54 9.52 9.34 16.95
N LYS A 55 8.46 10.06 16.60
CA LYS A 55 8.40 11.51 16.34
C LYS A 55 9.19 11.98 15.12
N LEU A 56 9.74 11.08 14.32
CA LEU A 56 10.54 11.39 13.13
C LEU A 56 10.05 10.65 11.88
N HIS A 57 9.77 9.35 12.00
CA HIS A 57 9.41 8.53 10.88
C HIS A 57 7.89 8.34 10.81
N PRO A 58 7.28 8.63 9.64
CA PRO A 58 5.84 8.42 9.44
C PRO A 58 5.50 6.93 9.43
N ASP A 59 4.36 6.59 10.01
CA ASP A 59 3.74 5.29 9.82
C ASP A 59 3.06 5.18 8.45
N ARG A 60 2.30 4.08 8.23
CA ARG A 60 1.59 3.85 6.98
C ARG A 60 0.57 4.95 6.66
N VAL A 61 -0.11 5.52 7.67
CA VAL A 61 -1.16 6.53 7.47
C VAL A 61 -0.55 7.86 7.03
N ALA A 62 0.45 8.34 7.75
CA ALA A 62 1.16 9.57 7.36
C ALA A 62 1.90 9.41 6.01
N SER A 63 2.49 8.24 5.76
CA SER A 63 3.13 7.94 4.46
C SER A 63 2.13 7.96 3.30
N LEU A 64 0.88 7.54 3.53
CA LEU A 64 -0.18 7.62 2.52
C LEU A 64 -0.54 9.07 2.18
N GLU A 65 -0.64 9.95 3.16
CA GLU A 65 -0.91 11.39 2.90
C GLU A 65 0.24 12.05 2.13
N MET A 66 1.49 11.67 2.42
CA MET A 66 2.64 12.09 1.62
C MET A 66 2.52 11.61 0.16
N ALA A 67 2.17 10.33 -0.04
CA ALA A 67 1.97 9.78 -1.38
C ALA A 67 0.85 10.48 -2.16
N LYS A 68 -0.27 10.79 -1.49
CA LYS A 68 -1.38 11.57 -2.08
C LYS A 68 -0.92 12.97 -2.49
N SER A 69 -0.11 13.63 -1.67
CA SER A 69 0.44 14.95 -1.98
C SER A 69 1.35 14.90 -3.21
N ALA A 70 2.24 13.92 -3.29
CA ALA A 70 3.10 13.70 -4.46
C ALA A 70 2.28 13.42 -5.72
N TYR A 71 1.30 12.53 -5.64
CA TYR A 71 0.44 12.17 -6.76
C TYR A 71 -0.30 13.39 -7.33
N ARG A 72 -0.90 14.22 -6.45
CA ARG A 72 -1.58 15.44 -6.87
C ARG A 72 -0.63 16.42 -7.57
N ALA A 73 0.56 16.61 -7.02
CA ALA A 73 1.57 17.49 -7.60
C ALA A 73 2.06 17.01 -8.98
N MET A 74 2.22 15.69 -9.15
CA MET A 74 2.74 15.11 -10.40
C MET A 74 1.69 14.99 -11.50
N THR A 75 0.42 14.80 -11.16
CA THR A 75 -0.64 14.50 -12.14
C THR A 75 -1.63 15.64 -12.35
N GLY A 76 -1.63 16.65 -11.48
CA GLY A 76 -2.68 17.67 -11.42
C GLY A 76 -4.05 17.12 -11.04
N ASN A 77 -4.13 15.83 -10.66
CA ASN A 77 -5.39 15.15 -10.38
C ASN A 77 -5.75 15.29 -8.90
N SER A 78 -6.86 15.97 -8.63
CA SER A 78 -7.41 16.13 -7.28
C SER A 78 -8.27 14.94 -6.83
N LYS A 79 -8.50 13.93 -7.70
CA LYS A 79 -9.21 12.72 -7.30
C LYS A 79 -8.41 12.02 -6.21
N GLU A 80 -9.15 11.44 -5.27
CA GLU A 80 -8.55 10.76 -4.14
C GLU A 80 -7.68 9.59 -4.60
N PHE A 81 -6.38 9.69 -4.33
CA PHE A 81 -5.46 8.57 -4.51
C PHE A 81 -5.74 7.56 -3.40
N GLN A 82 -6.26 6.40 -3.79
CA GLN A 82 -6.44 5.28 -2.87
C GLN A 82 -5.31 4.28 -3.09
N LEU A 83 -4.50 4.08 -2.05
CA LEU A 83 -3.54 2.99 -2.06
C LEU A 83 -4.34 1.67 -2.04
N GLN A 84 -4.18 0.86 -3.07
CA GLN A 84 -4.77 -0.47 -3.07
C GLN A 84 -4.08 -1.33 -1.99
N ASP A 85 -4.88 -2.05 -1.23
CA ASP A 85 -4.34 -2.96 -0.20
C ASP A 85 -3.57 -4.14 -0.80
N PHE A 86 -3.85 -4.45 -2.07
CA PHE A 86 -3.28 -5.59 -2.79
C PHE A 86 -2.93 -5.21 -4.24
N PRO A 87 -2.00 -5.92 -4.88
CA PRO A 87 -1.61 -5.68 -6.27
C PRO A 87 -2.76 -5.98 -7.25
N GLY A 88 -2.64 -5.43 -8.46
CA GLY A 88 -3.50 -5.77 -9.60
C GLY A 88 -4.75 -4.91 -9.75
N VAL A 89 -5.71 -5.43 -10.52
CA VAL A 89 -6.94 -4.73 -10.87
C VAL A 89 -8.04 -5.09 -9.86
N LYS A 90 -8.59 -4.07 -9.22
CA LYS A 90 -9.69 -4.25 -8.28
C LYS A 90 -10.99 -4.55 -9.03
N THR A 91 -11.60 -5.66 -8.72
CA THR A 91 -12.89 -6.14 -9.25
C THR A 91 -13.82 -6.59 -8.13
N LYS A 92 -14.92 -7.22 -8.44
CA LYS A 92 -15.83 -7.82 -7.44
C LYS A 92 -15.99 -9.31 -7.69
N TRP A 93 -16.03 -10.06 -6.60
CA TRP A 93 -16.40 -11.47 -6.62
C TRP A 93 -17.41 -11.75 -5.51
N ARG A 94 -18.65 -12.11 -5.88
CA ARG A 94 -19.76 -12.38 -4.95
C ARG A 94 -19.97 -11.31 -3.88
N GLY A 95 -19.82 -10.03 -4.27
CA GLY A 95 -19.96 -8.88 -3.37
C GLY A 95 -18.67 -8.47 -2.63
N TYR A 96 -17.65 -9.32 -2.57
CA TYR A 96 -16.36 -9.02 -1.97
C TYR A 96 -15.42 -8.31 -2.95
N ASP A 97 -14.51 -7.52 -2.44
CA ASP A 97 -13.43 -6.94 -3.24
C ASP A 97 -12.45 -8.03 -3.66
N LYS A 98 -12.17 -8.10 -4.96
CA LYS A 98 -11.20 -9.04 -5.55
C LYS A 98 -10.15 -8.25 -6.31
N TYR A 99 -8.90 -8.65 -6.19
CA TYR A 99 -7.75 -8.06 -6.84
C TYR A 99 -7.13 -9.10 -7.77
N ASP A 100 -7.22 -8.85 -9.07
CA ASP A 100 -6.70 -9.75 -10.11
C ASP A 100 -5.33 -9.28 -10.57
N PHE A 101 -4.33 -10.16 -10.58
CA PHE A 101 -2.97 -9.87 -11.02
C PHE A 101 -2.30 -11.09 -11.65
N GLU A 102 -1.12 -10.87 -12.21
CA GLU A 102 -0.24 -11.94 -12.68
C GLU A 102 0.97 -12.06 -11.75
N PHE A 103 1.37 -13.30 -11.47
CA PHE A 103 2.58 -13.62 -10.75
C PHE A 103 3.36 -14.71 -11.51
N ASN A 104 4.60 -14.42 -11.90
CA ASN A 104 5.43 -15.33 -12.70
C ASN A 104 4.69 -15.93 -13.94
N GLY A 105 3.98 -15.07 -14.68
CA GLY A 105 3.26 -15.44 -15.90
C GLY A 105 1.98 -16.28 -15.68
N ARG A 106 1.48 -16.35 -14.46
CA ARG A 106 0.25 -17.10 -14.12
C ARG A 106 -0.74 -16.23 -13.37
N LYS A 107 -2.02 -16.50 -13.58
CA LYS A 107 -3.10 -15.75 -12.94
C LYS A 107 -3.10 -15.97 -11.43
N ALA A 108 -3.27 -14.87 -10.72
CA ALA A 108 -3.45 -14.84 -9.28
C ALA A 108 -4.56 -13.87 -8.91
N ASN A 109 -5.21 -14.09 -7.79
CA ASN A 109 -6.10 -13.10 -7.22
C ASN A 109 -6.18 -13.21 -5.70
N ILE A 110 -6.58 -12.11 -5.08
CA ILE A 110 -6.87 -12.03 -3.65
C ILE A 110 -8.30 -11.54 -3.51
N VAL A 111 -9.13 -12.26 -2.77
CA VAL A 111 -10.44 -11.79 -2.35
C VAL A 111 -10.36 -11.34 -0.91
N ALA A 112 -10.71 -10.08 -0.66
CA ALA A 112 -10.64 -9.49 0.66
C ALA A 112 -11.99 -9.62 1.39
N PRO A 113 -12.01 -9.99 2.67
CA PRO A 113 -13.22 -9.99 3.48
C PRO A 113 -13.67 -8.55 3.77
N ALA A 114 -14.96 -8.36 4.04
CA ALA A 114 -15.50 -7.05 4.40
C ALA A 114 -14.91 -6.50 5.72
N LYS A 115 -14.55 -7.39 6.64
CA LYS A 115 -13.93 -7.08 7.93
C LYS A 115 -12.74 -8.03 8.15
N PRO A 116 -11.53 -7.66 7.74
CA PRO A 116 -10.34 -8.50 7.92
C PRO A 116 -10.01 -8.74 9.39
N LEU A 117 -9.59 -9.95 9.70
CA LEU A 117 -8.97 -10.26 10.99
C LEU A 117 -7.60 -9.58 11.12
N PRO A 118 -7.15 -9.27 12.36
CA PRO A 118 -5.79 -8.79 12.61
C PRO A 118 -4.74 -9.74 12.00
N GLY A 119 -3.68 -9.17 11.42
CA GLY A 119 -2.65 -9.96 10.74
C GLY A 119 -3.04 -10.46 9.34
N LYS A 120 -4.26 -10.11 8.87
CA LYS A 120 -4.75 -10.48 7.53
C LYS A 120 -4.55 -11.96 7.18
N PRO A 121 -4.98 -12.92 8.03
CA PRO A 121 -4.81 -14.34 7.72
C PRO A 121 -5.51 -14.71 6.42
N TRP A 122 -4.97 -15.70 5.72
CA TRP A 122 -5.48 -16.10 4.43
C TRP A 122 -5.51 -17.62 4.25
N ILE A 123 -6.40 -18.08 3.37
CA ILE A 123 -6.42 -19.45 2.88
C ILE A 123 -5.95 -19.49 1.44
N TRP A 124 -5.26 -20.55 1.06
CA TRP A 124 -4.74 -20.74 -0.27
C TRP A 124 -5.59 -21.64 -1.13
N ARG A 125 -5.91 -21.16 -2.33
CA ARG A 125 -6.61 -21.91 -3.36
C ARG A 125 -5.70 -22.08 -4.57
N PRO A 126 -5.02 -23.23 -4.70
CA PRO A 126 -3.98 -23.40 -5.72
C PRO A 126 -4.55 -23.68 -7.12
N ALA A 127 -5.85 -23.95 -7.27
CA ALA A 127 -6.50 -24.22 -8.55
C ALA A 127 -8.00 -23.98 -8.48
N PHE A 128 -8.64 -23.92 -9.65
CA PHE A 128 -10.10 -23.90 -9.83
C PHE A 128 -10.82 -22.81 -9.04
N PHE A 129 -10.31 -21.58 -9.10
CA PHE A 129 -10.94 -20.45 -8.42
C PHE A 129 -12.42 -20.31 -8.84
N GLY A 130 -13.29 -20.18 -7.84
CA GLY A 130 -14.73 -20.02 -8.04
C GLY A 130 -15.51 -21.33 -8.16
N ALA A 131 -14.84 -22.48 -8.31
CA ALA A 131 -15.50 -23.78 -8.22
C ALA A 131 -15.72 -24.14 -6.73
N PHE A 132 -16.94 -24.64 -6.42
CA PHE A 132 -17.30 -25.02 -5.04
C PHE A 132 -17.01 -23.92 -3.99
N PRO A 133 -17.59 -22.72 -4.12
CA PRO A 133 -17.16 -21.55 -3.39
C PRO A 133 -17.65 -21.48 -1.94
N ALA A 134 -18.36 -22.47 -1.44
CA ALA A 134 -18.97 -22.42 -0.10
C ALA A 134 -17.93 -22.22 1.01
N VAL A 135 -16.79 -22.89 0.94
CA VAL A 135 -15.70 -22.73 1.90
C VAL A 135 -15.08 -21.33 1.81
N ASP A 136 -14.83 -20.86 0.58
CA ASP A 136 -14.26 -19.54 0.36
C ASP A 136 -15.14 -18.43 0.96
N ILE A 137 -16.46 -18.52 0.71
CA ILE A 137 -17.44 -17.57 1.24
C ILE A 137 -17.48 -17.61 2.78
N ALA A 138 -17.47 -18.82 3.36
CA ALA A 138 -17.45 -18.98 4.81
C ALA A 138 -16.20 -18.37 5.44
N MET A 139 -15.03 -18.58 4.84
CA MET A 139 -13.78 -18.01 5.33
C MET A 139 -13.74 -16.48 5.20
N LEU A 140 -14.24 -15.93 4.09
CA LEU A 140 -14.41 -14.48 3.93
C LEU A 140 -15.35 -13.88 4.97
N ALA A 141 -16.46 -14.56 5.30
CA ALA A 141 -17.38 -14.13 6.35
C ALA A 141 -16.73 -14.13 7.74
N LEU A 142 -15.78 -15.04 7.99
CA LEU A 142 -14.98 -15.10 9.21
C LEU A 142 -13.82 -14.09 9.25
N GLY A 143 -13.57 -13.35 8.17
CA GLY A 143 -12.52 -12.34 8.11
C GLY A 143 -11.18 -12.80 7.54
N TYR A 144 -11.12 -14.01 6.96
CA TYR A 144 -9.94 -14.50 6.24
C TYR A 144 -9.95 -14.02 4.79
N HIS A 145 -8.77 -13.75 4.24
CA HIS A 145 -8.60 -13.55 2.80
C HIS A 145 -8.63 -14.89 2.07
N VAL A 146 -9.11 -14.90 0.85
CA VAL A 146 -8.98 -16.05 -0.06
C VAL A 146 -7.98 -15.67 -1.14
N VAL A 147 -6.88 -16.41 -1.19
CA VAL A 147 -5.78 -16.17 -2.13
C VAL A 147 -5.71 -17.31 -3.12
N HIS A 148 -5.77 -16.98 -4.40
CA HIS A 148 -5.64 -17.93 -5.49
C HIS A 148 -4.38 -17.65 -6.29
N TYR A 149 -3.66 -18.71 -6.61
CA TYR A 149 -2.60 -18.74 -7.59
C TYR A 149 -2.78 -19.96 -8.48
N ASP A 150 -2.93 -19.74 -9.78
CA ASP A 150 -3.27 -20.81 -10.70
C ASP A 150 -2.10 -21.77 -10.93
N LEU A 151 -2.11 -22.88 -10.20
CA LEU A 151 -1.19 -24.02 -10.35
C LEU A 151 -1.88 -25.21 -11.01
N ALA A 152 -3.07 -25.00 -11.62
CA ALA A 152 -3.78 -26.06 -12.33
C ALA A 152 -2.88 -26.70 -13.40
N PHE A 153 -3.09 -27.99 -13.61
CA PHE A 153 -2.37 -28.82 -14.59
C PHE A 153 -0.85 -28.99 -14.36
N LEU A 154 -0.32 -28.51 -13.22
CA LEU A 154 1.04 -28.79 -12.79
C LEU A 154 1.16 -30.03 -11.90
N TYR A 155 0.05 -30.59 -11.44
CA TYR A 155 -0.05 -31.89 -10.75
C TYR A 155 0.92 -32.12 -9.59
N GLY A 156 1.28 -31.08 -8.84
CA GLY A 156 2.23 -31.18 -7.73
C GLY A 156 3.69 -31.46 -8.15
N SER A 157 4.03 -31.26 -9.43
CA SER A 157 5.38 -31.41 -9.96
C SER A 157 6.40 -30.51 -9.22
N PRO A 158 7.72 -30.75 -9.36
CA PRO A 158 8.74 -29.86 -8.81
C PRO A 158 8.54 -28.41 -9.23
N ARG A 159 8.10 -28.17 -10.46
CA ARG A 159 7.77 -26.82 -10.95
C ARG A 159 6.58 -26.21 -10.20
N SER A 160 5.56 -27.00 -9.88
CA SER A 160 4.43 -26.54 -9.07
C SER A 160 4.88 -26.13 -7.67
N GLN A 161 5.75 -26.92 -7.06
CA GLN A 161 6.28 -26.65 -5.71
C GLN A 161 7.15 -25.39 -5.70
N GLU A 162 8.03 -25.22 -6.68
CA GLU A 162 8.86 -24.04 -6.85
C GLU A 162 7.99 -22.76 -6.94
N LEU A 163 7.04 -22.73 -7.90
CA LEU A 163 6.16 -21.60 -8.12
C LEU A 163 5.30 -21.32 -6.89
N GLY A 164 4.77 -22.36 -6.24
CA GLY A 164 3.99 -22.23 -5.02
C GLY A 164 4.81 -21.63 -3.88
N THR A 165 6.04 -22.05 -3.69
CA THR A 165 6.93 -21.50 -2.67
C THR A 165 7.27 -20.03 -2.94
N LEU A 166 7.58 -19.68 -4.19
CA LEU A 166 7.82 -18.28 -4.57
C LEU A 166 6.59 -17.40 -4.29
N PHE A 167 5.40 -17.90 -4.63
CA PHE A 167 4.16 -17.17 -4.38
C PHE A 167 3.88 -17.02 -2.89
N TYR A 168 4.01 -18.11 -2.11
CA TYR A 168 3.80 -18.07 -0.66
C TYR A 168 4.70 -17.05 0.03
N ASN A 169 5.98 -16.99 -0.36
CA ASN A 169 6.94 -16.05 0.22
C ASN A 169 6.70 -14.58 -0.20
N ALA A 170 5.93 -14.37 -1.26
CA ALA A 170 5.57 -13.03 -1.74
C ALA A 170 4.29 -12.48 -1.07
N MET A 171 3.48 -13.36 -0.46
CA MET A 171 2.22 -13.00 0.20
C MET A 171 2.40 -12.71 1.69
#